data_8320c776b3b32669eff3ec18eb1cf325
#
_entry.id   8320c776b3b32669eff3ec18eb1cf325
#
_cell.length_a   1.000
_cell.length_b   1.000
_cell.length_c   1.000
_cell.angle_alpha   90.00
_cell.angle_beta   90.00
_cell.angle_gamma   90.00
#
_symmetry.space_group_name_H-M   'P 1'
#
loop_
_entity.id
_entity.type
_entity.pdbx_description
1 polymer ?
#
loop_
_entity_poly.entity_id
_entity_poly.type
_entity_poly.pdbx_seq_one_letter_code
_entity_poly.pdbx_strand_id
1 'polypeptide(L)'
;MTESESRPLNIICLATYFKGGDFIRECKRLGCHVVLITKEKMLQEDWPRDCIDQLMAVPNDAGPPLFIDLVAFLAREKKPDRVIALEEFDVMTAGLIREHFCLPGMNSSTARTFRDKLRMAEAAKAAGVQLPDFVPLIYPADIAEFIERVPPPWILKPRSDVSAIGIRKVEQAEDVWRIVDELNQRDSLRERASYYLLAQFVAGEVFHVDSIVNNGRVVFAGANRYGRPPLEVAHLGGAYISRTIARGTADEKKLFEINRKLIKGLGLERGAAHAEFIKSDADGQFYFLEVAARVGGAYIAEVLEAASGLNLWCEWAKIEVADAVAQASRQEQAAGAEEKAELQGGLGNRLKPLRKEYAGIVLSLAKQEHPDTSAYDDPGLSIARRSVTTPDWSCVQRNSNVLRNC
;
A
#
# COMPACT_ATOMS: atom_id res chain seq x y z
N MET A 1 -27.50 -36.69 11.29
CA MET A 1 -27.31 -35.25 11.41
C MET A 1 -26.11 -34.94 10.54
N THR A 2 -26.35 -34.42 9.35
CA THR A 2 -25.30 -34.04 8.41
C THR A 2 -24.72 -32.72 8.91
N GLU A 3 -23.42 -32.70 9.24
CA GLU A 3 -22.67 -31.47 9.43
C GLU A 3 -22.93 -30.60 8.20
N SER A 4 -23.50 -29.41 8.41
CA SER A 4 -23.63 -28.40 7.38
C SER A 4 -22.20 -27.94 7.08
N GLU A 5 -21.56 -28.55 6.07
CA GLU A 5 -20.31 -28.04 5.53
C GLU A 5 -20.59 -26.61 5.05
N SER A 6 -20.11 -25.63 5.80
CA SER A 6 -20.19 -24.23 5.40
C SER A 6 -19.47 -24.08 4.05
N ARG A 7 -20.12 -23.45 3.07
CA ARG A 7 -19.51 -23.24 1.75
C ARG A 7 -18.18 -22.51 1.87
N PRO A 8 -17.18 -22.83 1.03
CA PRO A 8 -15.95 -22.07 0.97
C PRO A 8 -16.21 -20.58 0.73
N LEU A 9 -15.54 -19.70 1.50
CA LEU A 9 -15.59 -18.26 1.27
C LEU A 9 -15.08 -17.92 -0.12
N ASN A 10 -15.75 -17.02 -0.82
CA ASN A 10 -15.38 -16.55 -2.15
C ASN A 10 -14.64 -15.21 -2.06
N ILE A 11 -13.34 -15.25 -2.27
CA ILE A 11 -12.44 -14.09 -2.17
C ILE A 11 -12.04 -13.65 -3.58
N ILE A 12 -12.45 -12.46 -3.97
CA ILE A 12 -12.03 -11.84 -5.23
C ILE A 12 -10.83 -10.93 -4.95
N CYS A 13 -9.71 -11.25 -5.57
CA CYS A 13 -8.47 -10.48 -5.53
C CYS A 13 -8.34 -9.64 -6.81
N LEU A 14 -8.12 -8.33 -6.66
CA LEU A 14 -7.77 -7.44 -7.77
C LEU A 14 -6.27 -7.19 -7.71
N ALA A 15 -5.56 -7.46 -8.80
CA ALA A 15 -4.13 -7.19 -8.94
C ALA A 15 -3.77 -6.83 -10.38
N THR A 16 -3.91 -5.54 -10.73
CA THR A 16 -3.57 -5.04 -12.08
C THR A 16 -2.07 -4.90 -12.33
N TYR A 17 -1.25 -5.16 -11.30
CA TYR A 17 0.18 -5.42 -11.33
C TYR A 17 0.51 -6.65 -10.51
N PHE A 18 1.61 -7.34 -10.85
CA PHE A 18 2.01 -8.59 -10.20
C PHE A 18 2.42 -8.38 -8.73
N LYS A 19 1.50 -8.66 -7.82
CA LYS A 19 1.69 -8.61 -6.36
C LYS A 19 0.73 -9.53 -5.62
N GLY A 20 1.02 -9.83 -4.35
CA GLY A 20 0.10 -10.50 -3.44
C GLY A 20 0.01 -12.01 -3.60
N GLY A 21 1.00 -12.66 -4.22
CA GLY A 21 1.03 -14.11 -4.36
C GLY A 21 0.87 -14.85 -3.03
N ASP A 22 1.50 -14.37 -1.95
CA ASP A 22 1.39 -14.99 -0.62
C ASP A 22 0.02 -14.78 0.03
N PHE A 23 -0.66 -13.66 -0.25
CA PHE A 23 -2.06 -13.46 0.16
C PHE A 23 -2.96 -14.53 -0.49
N ILE A 24 -2.79 -14.75 -1.78
CA ILE A 24 -3.55 -15.76 -2.56
C ILE A 24 -3.29 -17.16 -2.02
N ARG A 25 -2.01 -17.53 -1.81
CA ARG A 25 -1.62 -18.83 -1.23
C ARG A 25 -2.25 -19.05 0.14
N GLU A 26 -2.22 -18.02 1.00
CA GLU A 26 -2.78 -18.12 2.33
C GLU A 26 -4.31 -18.24 2.31
N CYS A 27 -5.03 -17.49 1.47
CA CYS A 27 -6.47 -17.67 1.28
C CYS A 27 -6.79 -19.10 0.84
N LYS A 28 -6.04 -19.66 -0.11
CA LYS A 28 -6.23 -21.04 -0.55
C LYS A 28 -5.95 -22.06 0.56
N ARG A 29 -4.88 -21.87 1.32
CA ARG A 29 -4.54 -22.69 2.50
C ARG A 29 -5.65 -22.68 3.56
N LEU A 30 -6.36 -21.55 3.69
CA LEU A 30 -7.49 -21.38 4.60
C LEU A 30 -8.82 -21.91 4.04
N GLY A 31 -8.80 -22.60 2.89
CA GLY A 31 -9.97 -23.25 2.29
C GLY A 31 -10.88 -22.32 1.48
N CYS A 32 -10.42 -21.13 1.14
CA CYS A 32 -11.19 -20.19 0.32
C CYS A 32 -11.23 -20.61 -1.15
N HIS A 33 -12.30 -20.23 -1.82
CA HIS A 33 -12.35 -20.14 -3.28
C HIS A 33 -11.76 -18.79 -3.68
N VAL A 34 -10.71 -18.81 -4.49
CA VAL A 34 -9.93 -17.61 -4.85
C VAL A 34 -10.14 -17.28 -6.32
N VAL A 35 -10.61 -16.07 -6.57
CA VAL A 35 -10.71 -15.50 -7.91
C VAL A 35 -9.67 -14.40 -8.03
N LEU A 36 -8.82 -14.45 -9.04
CA LEU A 36 -7.89 -13.36 -9.36
C LEU A 36 -8.38 -12.64 -10.62
N ILE A 37 -8.60 -11.33 -10.50
CA ILE A 37 -8.87 -10.44 -11.64
C ILE A 37 -7.63 -9.58 -11.88
N THR A 38 -7.07 -9.68 -13.08
CA THR A 38 -5.86 -8.96 -13.48
C THR A 38 -6.01 -8.35 -14.86
N LYS A 39 -5.01 -7.60 -15.34
CA LYS A 39 -4.95 -7.11 -16.72
C LYS A 39 -4.29 -8.14 -17.64
N GLU A 40 -4.68 -8.13 -18.94
CA GLU A 40 -4.14 -9.04 -19.97
C GLU A 40 -2.59 -9.08 -19.95
N LYS A 41 -1.93 -7.94 -19.83
CA LYS A 41 -0.46 -7.84 -19.78
C LYS A 41 0.18 -8.57 -18.58
N MET A 42 -0.59 -8.87 -17.53
CA MET A 42 -0.12 -9.54 -16.31
C MET A 42 -0.44 -11.05 -16.31
N LEU A 43 -1.11 -11.57 -17.34
CA LEU A 43 -1.49 -12.99 -17.40
C LEU A 43 -0.29 -13.95 -17.35
N GLN A 44 0.85 -13.54 -17.90
CA GLN A 44 2.04 -14.40 -18.02
C GLN A 44 2.96 -14.30 -16.79
N GLU A 45 2.62 -13.45 -15.80
CA GLU A 45 3.38 -13.36 -14.57
C GLU A 45 3.31 -14.66 -13.75
N ASP A 46 4.26 -14.84 -12.85
CA ASP A 46 4.42 -16.05 -12.02
C ASP A 46 3.38 -16.11 -10.88
N TRP A 47 2.11 -16.05 -11.26
CA TRP A 47 1.00 -16.22 -10.31
C TRP A 47 0.99 -17.61 -9.70
N PRO A 48 0.60 -17.80 -8.43
CA PRO A 48 0.41 -19.11 -7.81
C PRO A 48 -0.86 -19.79 -8.36
N ARG A 49 -0.77 -20.29 -9.59
CA ARG A 49 -1.93 -20.79 -10.37
C ARG A 49 -2.64 -21.97 -9.72
N ASP A 50 -1.91 -22.78 -8.96
CA ASP A 50 -2.43 -23.87 -8.14
C ASP A 50 -3.28 -23.40 -6.95
N CYS A 51 -3.17 -22.12 -6.59
CA CYS A 51 -3.93 -21.47 -5.52
C CYS A 51 -5.06 -20.56 -6.02
N ILE A 52 -5.27 -20.49 -7.34
CA ILE A 52 -6.28 -19.64 -7.99
C ILE A 52 -7.34 -20.55 -8.64
N ASP A 53 -8.57 -20.48 -8.15
CA ASP A 53 -9.67 -21.28 -8.71
C ASP A 53 -10.20 -20.69 -10.04
N GLN A 54 -10.20 -19.36 -10.16
CA GLN A 54 -10.57 -18.66 -11.39
C GLN A 54 -9.62 -17.49 -11.65
N LEU A 55 -8.97 -17.48 -12.81
CA LEU A 55 -8.13 -16.38 -13.27
C LEU A 55 -8.85 -15.64 -14.40
N MET A 56 -9.20 -14.38 -14.17
CA MET A 56 -9.91 -13.52 -15.11
C MET A 56 -9.02 -12.38 -15.57
N ALA A 57 -9.04 -12.09 -16.86
CA ALA A 57 -8.32 -10.94 -17.40
C ALA A 57 -9.28 -9.89 -17.94
N VAL A 58 -8.91 -8.63 -17.73
CA VAL A 58 -9.57 -7.48 -18.37
C VAL A 58 -8.60 -6.77 -19.31
N PRO A 59 -9.07 -6.06 -20.33
CA PRO A 59 -8.23 -5.23 -21.20
C PRO A 59 -7.31 -4.29 -20.41
N ASN A 60 -6.15 -3.96 -20.98
CA ASN A 60 -5.13 -3.15 -20.29
C ASN A 60 -5.60 -1.73 -19.94
N ASP A 61 -6.54 -1.19 -20.70
CA ASP A 61 -7.18 0.12 -20.52
C ASP A 61 -8.51 0.05 -19.74
N ALA A 62 -8.91 -1.13 -19.26
CA ALA A 62 -10.14 -1.33 -18.51
C ALA A 62 -10.23 -0.39 -17.30
N GLY A 63 -11.36 0.32 -17.22
CA GLY A 63 -11.72 1.14 -16.08
C GLY A 63 -12.65 0.43 -15.08
N PRO A 64 -12.97 1.06 -13.93
CA PRO A 64 -13.78 0.45 -12.87
C PRO A 64 -15.13 -0.15 -13.32
N PRO A 65 -15.88 0.43 -14.28
CA PRO A 65 -17.16 -0.16 -14.73
C PRO A 65 -17.02 -1.61 -15.22
N LEU A 66 -15.97 -1.91 -16.00
CA LEU A 66 -15.77 -3.26 -16.50
C LEU A 66 -15.44 -4.28 -15.39
N PHE A 67 -14.71 -3.83 -14.35
CA PHE A 67 -14.49 -4.68 -13.18
C PHE A 67 -15.78 -4.97 -12.42
N ILE A 68 -16.67 -3.98 -12.29
CA ILE A 68 -17.98 -4.13 -11.65
C ILE A 68 -18.82 -5.15 -12.44
N ASP A 69 -18.90 -5.02 -13.78
CA ASP A 69 -19.63 -5.93 -14.65
C ASP A 69 -19.09 -7.36 -14.59
N LEU A 70 -17.75 -7.51 -14.56
CA LEU A 70 -17.12 -8.82 -14.42
C LEU A 70 -17.46 -9.47 -13.06
N VAL A 71 -17.40 -8.70 -11.96
CA VAL A 71 -17.79 -9.20 -10.64
C VAL A 71 -19.28 -9.54 -10.62
N ALA A 72 -20.15 -8.77 -11.28
CA ALA A 72 -21.57 -9.10 -11.42
C ALA A 72 -21.80 -10.41 -12.19
N PHE A 73 -21.01 -10.66 -13.23
CA PHE A 73 -21.05 -11.93 -13.96
C PHE A 73 -20.64 -13.11 -13.06
N LEU A 74 -19.53 -12.99 -12.35
CA LEU A 74 -19.02 -14.03 -11.43
C LEU A 74 -20.00 -14.29 -10.26
N ALA A 75 -20.67 -13.24 -9.77
CA ALA A 75 -21.61 -13.33 -8.67
C ALA A 75 -22.87 -14.16 -8.99
N ARG A 76 -23.16 -14.42 -10.29
CA ARG A 76 -24.28 -15.29 -10.70
C ARG A 76 -24.05 -16.75 -10.30
N GLU A 77 -22.80 -17.18 -10.26
CA GLU A 77 -22.44 -18.54 -9.85
C GLU A 77 -22.12 -18.61 -8.37
N LYS A 78 -21.34 -17.65 -7.87
CA LYS A 78 -20.89 -17.66 -6.48
C LYS A 78 -20.82 -16.22 -5.93
N LYS A 79 -21.64 -15.92 -4.93
CA LYS A 79 -21.66 -14.63 -4.24
C LYS A 79 -20.26 -14.33 -3.67
N PRO A 80 -19.67 -13.17 -3.94
CA PRO A 80 -18.41 -12.78 -3.32
C PRO A 80 -18.61 -12.44 -1.83
N ASP A 81 -17.71 -12.92 -1.00
CA ASP A 81 -17.67 -12.60 0.43
C ASP A 81 -16.71 -11.42 0.69
N ARG A 82 -15.62 -11.34 -0.09
CA ARG A 82 -14.64 -10.25 -0.04
C ARG A 82 -14.16 -9.85 -1.42
N VAL A 83 -13.85 -8.57 -1.57
CA VAL A 83 -13.11 -8.02 -2.71
C VAL A 83 -11.89 -7.29 -2.18
N ILE A 84 -10.69 -7.73 -2.54
CA ILE A 84 -9.43 -7.27 -1.99
C ILE A 84 -8.56 -6.67 -3.10
N ALA A 85 -8.09 -5.44 -2.93
CA ALA A 85 -7.10 -4.84 -3.80
C ALA A 85 -5.69 -5.18 -3.29
N LEU A 86 -4.96 -6.00 -4.02
CA LEU A 86 -3.59 -6.38 -3.68
C LEU A 86 -2.57 -5.33 -4.14
N GLU A 87 -2.99 -4.43 -5.02
CA GLU A 87 -2.16 -3.36 -5.57
C GLU A 87 -2.80 -1.98 -5.35
N GLU A 88 -1.97 -0.96 -5.30
CA GLU A 88 -2.39 0.40 -4.99
C GLU A 88 -3.37 1.00 -6.01
N PHE A 89 -3.16 0.71 -7.29
CA PHE A 89 -4.05 1.19 -8.36
C PHE A 89 -5.45 0.61 -8.28
N ASP A 90 -5.62 -0.55 -7.63
CA ASP A 90 -6.88 -1.25 -7.53
C ASP A 90 -7.73 -0.84 -6.32
N VAL A 91 -7.15 -0.09 -5.39
CA VAL A 91 -7.80 0.30 -4.12
C VAL A 91 -9.13 1.04 -4.36
N MET A 92 -9.15 1.98 -5.31
CA MET A 92 -10.37 2.71 -5.68
C MET A 92 -11.41 1.81 -6.35
N THR A 93 -10.97 0.97 -7.29
CA THR A 93 -11.84 0.03 -8.00
C THR A 93 -12.47 -0.96 -7.02
N ALA A 94 -11.70 -1.52 -6.10
CA ALA A 94 -12.22 -2.39 -5.05
C ALA A 94 -13.24 -1.68 -4.15
N GLY A 95 -13.01 -0.40 -3.82
CA GLY A 95 -13.96 0.42 -3.07
C GLY A 95 -15.31 0.56 -3.80
N LEU A 96 -15.28 0.89 -5.08
CA LEU A 96 -16.47 1.00 -5.93
C LEU A 96 -17.23 -0.33 -6.06
N ILE A 97 -16.51 -1.44 -6.22
CA ILE A 97 -17.13 -2.78 -6.27
C ILE A 97 -17.82 -3.08 -4.92
N ARG A 98 -17.15 -2.85 -3.79
CA ARG A 98 -17.74 -3.10 -2.47
C ARG A 98 -19.01 -2.28 -2.25
N GLU A 99 -19.03 -1.01 -2.64
CA GLU A 99 -20.23 -0.18 -2.59
C GLU A 99 -21.34 -0.72 -3.46
N HIS A 100 -21.04 -1.05 -4.73
CA HIS A 100 -22.03 -1.55 -5.69
C HIS A 100 -22.71 -2.85 -5.22
N PHE A 101 -21.96 -3.75 -4.61
CA PHE A 101 -22.45 -5.05 -4.12
C PHE A 101 -22.80 -5.09 -2.64
N CYS A 102 -22.74 -3.95 -1.93
CA CYS A 102 -22.96 -3.87 -0.48
C CYS A 102 -22.04 -4.84 0.30
N LEU A 103 -20.79 -4.99 -0.15
CA LEU A 103 -19.80 -5.85 0.49
C LEU A 103 -19.06 -5.12 1.61
N PRO A 104 -18.63 -5.84 2.65
CA PRO A 104 -17.87 -5.26 3.75
C PRO A 104 -16.47 -4.82 3.31
N GLY A 105 -15.94 -3.81 4.01
CA GLY A 105 -14.61 -3.26 3.80
C GLY A 105 -14.63 -1.80 3.38
N MET A 106 -13.46 -1.28 3.06
CA MET A 106 -13.25 0.12 2.71
C MET A 106 -14.05 0.53 1.46
N ASN A 107 -14.97 1.50 1.61
CA ASN A 107 -15.76 2.07 0.52
C ASN A 107 -14.92 3.01 -0.36
N SER A 108 -15.50 3.54 -1.44
CA SER A 108 -14.78 4.43 -2.37
C SER A 108 -14.32 5.74 -1.72
N SER A 109 -15.12 6.30 -0.82
CA SER A 109 -14.76 7.52 -0.10
C SER A 109 -13.54 7.32 0.80
N THR A 110 -13.51 6.24 1.58
CA THR A 110 -12.34 5.88 2.40
C THR A 110 -11.15 5.48 1.52
N ALA A 111 -11.37 4.70 0.45
CA ALA A 111 -10.33 4.34 -0.51
C ALA A 111 -9.64 5.58 -1.10
N ARG A 112 -10.42 6.63 -1.38
CA ARG A 112 -9.90 7.90 -1.88
C ARG A 112 -8.96 8.59 -0.89
N THR A 113 -9.15 8.46 0.43
CA THR A 113 -8.22 9.05 1.41
C THR A 113 -6.84 8.39 1.37
N PHE A 114 -6.73 7.16 0.84
CA PHE A 114 -5.47 6.45 0.65
C PHE A 114 -4.87 6.59 -0.77
N ARG A 115 -5.58 7.26 -1.69
CA ARG A 115 -5.13 7.41 -3.09
C ARG A 115 -4.94 8.86 -3.52
N ASP A 116 -5.74 9.77 -2.99
CA ASP A 116 -5.69 11.21 -3.32
C ASP A 116 -4.92 11.94 -2.23
N LYS A 117 -3.68 12.38 -2.51
CA LYS A 117 -2.79 13.03 -1.56
C LYS A 117 -3.39 14.30 -0.92
N LEU A 118 -4.32 14.99 -1.59
CA LEU A 118 -5.06 16.11 -0.99
C LEU A 118 -6.02 15.60 0.09
N ARG A 119 -6.86 14.61 -0.24
CA ARG A 119 -7.80 14.02 0.75
C ARG A 119 -7.06 13.36 1.90
N MET A 120 -5.95 12.70 1.60
CA MET A 120 -5.04 12.08 2.56
C MET A 120 -4.48 13.13 3.55
N ALA A 121 -3.96 14.24 3.03
CA ALA A 121 -3.41 15.32 3.85
C ALA A 121 -4.48 15.99 4.72
N GLU A 122 -5.67 16.27 4.17
CA GLU A 122 -6.80 16.82 4.92
C GLU A 122 -7.24 15.86 6.06
N ALA A 123 -7.35 14.57 5.78
CA ALA A 123 -7.72 13.57 6.80
C ALA A 123 -6.64 13.43 7.88
N ALA A 124 -5.36 13.44 7.51
CA ALA A 124 -4.25 13.42 8.45
C ALA A 124 -4.22 14.68 9.33
N LYS A 125 -4.45 15.86 8.75
CA LYS A 125 -4.55 17.13 9.47
C LYS A 125 -5.72 17.12 10.46
N ALA A 126 -6.90 16.66 10.03
CA ALA A 126 -8.07 16.53 10.88
C ALA A 126 -7.86 15.55 12.05
N ALA A 127 -7.07 14.49 11.80
CA ALA A 127 -6.61 13.58 12.85
C ALA A 127 -5.54 14.18 13.78
N GLY A 128 -5.05 15.40 13.51
CA GLY A 128 -3.99 16.09 14.26
C GLY A 128 -2.63 15.40 14.10
N VAL A 129 -2.37 14.80 12.95
CA VAL A 129 -1.04 14.30 12.56
C VAL A 129 -0.28 15.46 11.93
N GLN A 130 0.96 15.66 12.34
CA GLN A 130 1.83 16.68 11.78
C GLN A 130 2.26 16.31 10.36
N LEU A 131 2.15 17.26 9.43
CA LEU A 131 2.51 17.10 8.03
C LEU A 131 3.04 18.42 7.48
N PRO A 132 3.80 18.45 6.36
CA PRO A 132 4.22 19.68 5.71
C PRO A 132 3.01 20.53 5.32
N ASP A 133 3.11 21.84 5.40
CA ASP A 133 2.09 22.74 4.88
C ASP A 133 1.86 22.44 3.39
N PHE A 134 0.62 22.58 2.94
CA PHE A 134 0.23 22.29 1.56
C PHE A 134 -0.92 23.15 1.05
N VAL A 135 -1.01 23.26 -0.25
CA VAL A 135 -2.12 23.91 -0.97
C VAL A 135 -2.43 23.14 -2.26
N PRO A 136 -3.70 22.89 -2.61
CA PRO A 136 -4.06 22.35 -3.92
C PRO A 136 -3.89 23.43 -5.00
N LEU A 137 -3.43 23.06 -6.19
CA LEU A 137 -3.30 23.99 -7.31
C LEU A 137 -4.65 24.24 -8.00
N ILE A 138 -5.63 24.74 -7.24
CA ILE A 138 -7.01 24.97 -7.69
C ILE A 138 -7.33 26.47 -7.72
N TYR A 139 -7.09 27.17 -6.64
CA TYR A 139 -7.45 28.58 -6.48
C TYR A 139 -6.19 29.45 -6.48
N PRO A 140 -6.02 30.35 -7.49
CA PRO A 140 -4.83 31.20 -7.58
C PRO A 140 -4.56 32.03 -6.32
N ALA A 141 -5.61 32.56 -5.65
CA ALA A 141 -5.47 33.34 -4.43
C ALA A 141 -4.84 32.51 -3.29
N ASP A 142 -5.29 31.24 -3.09
CA ASP A 142 -4.77 30.36 -2.05
C ASP A 142 -3.32 29.95 -2.35
N ILE A 143 -2.97 29.78 -3.63
CA ILE A 143 -1.60 29.49 -4.08
C ILE A 143 -0.68 30.66 -3.78
N ALA A 144 -1.13 31.90 -4.08
CA ALA A 144 -0.35 33.11 -3.80
C ALA A 144 -0.12 33.29 -2.30
N GLU A 145 -1.17 33.18 -1.47
CA GLU A 145 -1.06 33.23 -0.01
C GLU A 145 -0.10 32.16 0.54
N PHE A 146 -0.18 30.93 0.00
CA PHE A 146 0.72 29.85 0.40
C PHE A 146 2.19 30.19 0.11
N ILE A 147 2.49 30.69 -1.10
CA ILE A 147 3.85 31.05 -1.53
C ILE A 147 4.42 32.21 -0.67
N GLU A 148 3.58 33.16 -0.30
CA GLU A 148 4.00 34.27 0.57
C GLU A 148 4.31 33.80 2.01
N ARG A 149 3.52 32.87 2.52
CA ARG A 149 3.61 32.39 3.91
C ARG A 149 4.66 31.30 4.10
N VAL A 150 4.80 30.38 3.15
CA VAL A 150 5.69 29.22 3.25
C VAL A 150 6.93 29.46 2.39
N PRO A 151 8.14 29.57 2.99
CA PRO A 151 9.34 29.81 2.22
C PRO A 151 9.71 28.63 1.31
N PRO A 152 10.37 28.89 0.16
CA PRO A 152 10.89 27.84 -0.70
C PRO A 152 12.02 27.05 -0.01
N PRO A 153 12.36 25.87 -0.52
CA PRO A 153 11.79 25.22 -1.68
C PRO A 153 10.45 24.56 -1.38
N TRP A 154 9.67 24.32 -2.42
CA TRP A 154 8.42 23.57 -2.35
C TRP A 154 8.50 22.28 -3.14
N ILE A 155 7.57 21.36 -2.83
CA ILE A 155 7.35 20.12 -3.58
C ILE A 155 6.01 20.22 -4.31
N LEU A 156 6.07 20.22 -5.62
CA LEU A 156 4.89 20.04 -6.47
C LEU A 156 4.73 18.56 -6.74
N LYS A 157 3.56 17.99 -6.46
CA LYS A 157 3.29 16.56 -6.64
C LYS A 157 1.88 16.29 -7.15
N PRO A 158 1.70 15.27 -8.05
CA PRO A 158 0.38 14.84 -8.46
C PRO A 158 -0.38 14.21 -7.27
N ARG A 159 -1.71 14.35 -7.26
CA ARG A 159 -2.57 13.89 -6.16
C ARG A 159 -2.70 12.37 -6.10
N SER A 160 -2.62 11.67 -7.24
CA SER A 160 -2.97 10.24 -7.32
C SER A 160 -1.90 9.37 -7.99
N ASP A 161 -0.65 9.79 -7.98
CA ASP A 161 0.46 9.02 -8.55
C ASP A 161 1.28 8.28 -7.49
N VAL A 162 2.15 7.38 -7.94
CA VAL A 162 3.00 6.51 -7.10
C VAL A 162 4.47 6.67 -7.47
N SER A 163 5.38 6.17 -6.63
CA SER A 163 6.83 6.05 -6.94
C SER A 163 7.52 7.36 -7.31
N ALA A 164 7.14 8.47 -6.69
CA ALA A 164 7.68 9.81 -6.95
C ALA A 164 7.50 10.33 -8.40
N ILE A 165 6.66 9.69 -9.23
CA ILE A 165 6.38 10.12 -10.60
C ILE A 165 5.74 11.51 -10.58
N GLY A 166 6.25 12.41 -11.41
CA GLY A 166 5.70 13.77 -11.55
C GLY A 166 5.97 14.71 -10.38
N ILE A 167 6.73 14.30 -9.37
CA ILE A 167 7.16 15.16 -8.28
C ILE A 167 8.28 16.08 -8.76
N ARG A 168 8.15 17.38 -8.45
CA ARG A 168 9.15 18.40 -8.77
C ARG A 168 9.48 19.23 -7.55
N LYS A 169 10.76 19.51 -7.31
CA LYS A 169 11.21 20.50 -6.35
C LYS A 169 11.21 21.88 -7.05
N VAL A 170 10.60 22.87 -6.43
CA VAL A 170 10.44 24.22 -6.98
C VAL A 170 11.08 25.22 -6.02
N GLU A 171 11.94 26.08 -6.51
CA GLU A 171 12.75 26.99 -5.69
C GLU A 171 12.35 28.47 -5.86
N GLN A 172 11.61 28.79 -6.92
CA GLN A 172 11.18 30.17 -7.23
C GLN A 172 9.67 30.24 -7.41
N ALA A 173 9.06 31.33 -6.94
CA ALA A 173 7.62 31.57 -7.06
C ALA A 173 7.14 31.61 -8.52
N GLU A 174 7.94 32.22 -9.40
CA GLU A 174 7.68 32.34 -10.82
C GLU A 174 7.58 30.98 -11.50
N ASP A 175 8.40 30.00 -11.05
CA ASP A 175 8.36 28.63 -11.57
C ASP A 175 7.05 27.92 -11.19
N VAL A 176 6.47 28.21 -10.03
CA VAL A 176 5.17 27.64 -9.64
C VAL A 176 4.12 28.05 -10.67
N TRP A 177 4.03 29.34 -10.99
CA TRP A 177 3.04 29.84 -11.94
C TRP A 177 3.26 29.33 -13.35
N ARG A 178 4.52 29.29 -13.82
CA ARG A 178 4.89 28.70 -15.10
C ARG A 178 4.47 27.23 -15.20
N ILE A 179 4.68 26.45 -14.14
CA ILE A 179 4.28 25.04 -14.10
C ILE A 179 2.74 24.91 -14.08
N VAL A 180 2.03 25.77 -13.35
CA VAL A 180 0.55 25.79 -13.36
C VAL A 180 0.01 26.02 -14.78
N ASP A 181 0.60 26.98 -15.51
CA ASP A 181 0.21 27.25 -16.89
C ASP A 181 0.53 26.07 -17.82
N GLU A 182 1.72 25.47 -17.70
CA GLU A 182 2.12 24.26 -18.45
C GLU A 182 1.15 23.09 -18.22
N LEU A 183 0.78 22.85 -16.95
CA LEU A 183 -0.14 21.77 -16.59
C LEU A 183 -1.55 22.02 -17.14
N ASN A 184 -2.02 23.26 -17.13
CA ASN A 184 -3.36 23.59 -17.62
C ASN A 184 -3.49 23.48 -19.15
N GLN A 185 -2.39 23.46 -19.87
CA GLN A 185 -2.36 23.25 -21.33
C GLN A 185 -2.37 21.77 -21.74
N ARG A 186 -2.29 20.82 -20.79
CA ARG A 186 -2.30 19.40 -21.10
C ARG A 186 -3.69 18.92 -21.53
N ASP A 187 -3.72 17.99 -22.49
CA ASP A 187 -4.97 17.43 -23.03
C ASP A 187 -5.70 16.60 -21.99
N SER A 188 -4.96 15.77 -21.27
CA SER A 188 -5.51 14.91 -20.22
C SER A 188 -5.95 15.76 -19.01
N LEU A 189 -7.24 15.68 -18.65
CA LEU A 189 -7.79 16.37 -17.49
C LEU A 189 -7.07 16.01 -16.19
N ARG A 190 -6.64 14.76 -16.05
CA ARG A 190 -5.93 14.25 -14.85
C ARG A 190 -4.50 14.74 -14.73
N GLU A 191 -3.97 15.37 -15.76
CA GLU A 191 -2.64 15.97 -15.78
C GLU A 191 -2.65 17.49 -15.60
N ARG A 192 -3.84 18.11 -15.47
CA ARG A 192 -3.99 19.55 -15.23
C ARG A 192 -3.67 19.94 -13.79
N ALA A 193 -3.39 21.23 -13.57
CA ALA A 193 -2.98 21.77 -12.28
C ALA A 193 -3.90 21.36 -11.12
N SER A 194 -5.22 21.30 -11.32
CA SER A 194 -6.19 20.89 -10.30
C SER A 194 -5.98 19.47 -9.75
N TYR A 195 -5.20 18.64 -10.42
CA TYR A 195 -4.78 17.30 -9.95
C TYR A 195 -3.41 17.29 -9.29
N TYR A 196 -2.88 18.47 -8.95
CA TYR A 196 -1.61 18.62 -8.25
C TYR A 196 -1.79 19.39 -6.94
N LEU A 197 -0.81 19.25 -6.07
CA LEU A 197 -0.67 20.06 -4.86
C LEU A 197 0.77 20.55 -4.73
N LEU A 198 0.92 21.71 -4.11
CA LEU A 198 2.18 22.28 -3.68
C LEU A 198 2.31 22.07 -2.18
N ALA A 199 3.45 21.58 -1.72
CA ALA A 199 3.72 21.33 -0.32
C ALA A 199 5.05 21.92 0.09
N GLN A 200 5.19 22.29 1.35
CA GLN A 200 6.46 22.66 1.96
C GLN A 200 7.48 21.51 1.79
N PHE A 201 8.68 21.83 1.36
CA PHE A 201 9.78 20.89 1.40
C PHE A 201 10.32 20.78 2.84
N VAL A 202 10.41 19.56 3.34
CA VAL A 202 11.05 19.26 4.62
C VAL A 202 12.31 18.47 4.32
N ALA A 203 13.47 18.96 4.77
CA ALA A 203 14.73 18.22 4.69
C ALA A 203 14.84 17.25 5.87
N GLY A 204 15.35 16.04 5.63
CA GLY A 204 15.52 15.07 6.69
C GLY A 204 15.59 13.62 6.23
N GLU A 205 15.61 12.72 7.19
CA GLU A 205 15.61 11.28 6.97
C GLU A 205 14.18 10.74 6.82
N VAL A 206 13.98 9.88 5.83
CA VAL A 206 12.65 9.28 5.56
C VAL A 206 12.55 7.90 6.20
N PHE A 207 11.45 7.71 6.91
CA PHE A 207 11.07 6.48 7.59
C PHE A 207 9.78 5.95 7.02
N HIS A 208 9.55 4.65 7.17
CA HIS A 208 8.23 4.08 6.89
C HIS A 208 7.79 3.13 8.01
N VAL A 209 6.48 3.05 8.18
CA VAL A 209 5.83 2.13 9.11
C VAL A 209 4.86 1.28 8.32
N ASP A 210 5.10 -0.03 8.35
CA ASP A 210 4.22 -1.01 7.72
C ASP A 210 3.40 -1.70 8.78
N SER A 211 2.10 -1.79 8.54
CA SER A 211 1.14 -2.19 9.56
C SER A 211 0.14 -3.20 9.06
N ILE A 212 -0.32 -4.06 9.97
CA ILE A 212 -1.56 -4.83 9.83
C ILE A 212 -2.60 -4.20 10.73
N VAL A 213 -3.78 -3.95 10.16
CA VAL A 213 -4.91 -3.29 10.80
C VAL A 213 -6.09 -4.25 10.87
N ASN A 214 -6.71 -4.37 12.02
CA ASN A 214 -7.92 -5.15 12.23
C ASN A 214 -8.88 -4.40 13.16
N ASN A 215 -10.15 -4.28 12.75
CA ASN A 215 -11.19 -3.52 13.46
C ASN A 215 -10.74 -2.09 13.82
N GLY A 216 -10.12 -1.38 12.88
CA GLY A 216 -9.62 -0.02 13.05
C GLY A 216 -8.41 0.11 14.00
N ARG A 217 -7.79 -0.99 14.41
CA ARG A 217 -6.64 -1.01 15.31
C ARG A 217 -5.42 -1.59 14.63
N VAL A 218 -4.29 -0.95 14.80
CA VAL A 218 -3.00 -1.48 14.36
C VAL A 218 -2.63 -2.65 15.30
N VAL A 219 -2.71 -3.87 14.77
CA VAL A 219 -2.39 -5.12 15.50
C VAL A 219 -0.93 -5.54 15.36
N PHE A 220 -0.27 -5.11 14.30
CA PHE A 220 1.18 -5.21 14.09
C PHE A 220 1.68 -3.93 13.43
N ALA A 221 2.92 -3.53 13.76
CA ALA A 221 3.65 -2.48 13.06
C ALA A 221 5.15 -2.76 13.10
N GLY A 222 5.83 -2.55 11.97
CA GLY A 222 7.28 -2.53 11.85
C GLY A 222 7.74 -1.19 11.32
N ALA A 223 8.79 -0.62 11.91
CA ALA A 223 9.35 0.66 11.50
C ALA A 223 10.73 0.47 10.86
N ASN A 224 10.91 1.11 9.72
CA ASN A 224 12.13 1.07 8.92
C ASN A 224 12.55 2.48 8.52
N ARG A 225 13.80 2.61 8.05
CA ARG A 225 14.35 3.85 7.52
C ARG A 225 14.97 3.61 6.15
N TYR A 226 14.73 4.53 5.23
CA TYR A 226 15.43 4.54 3.96
C TYR A 226 16.89 4.99 4.11
N GLY A 227 17.75 4.46 3.28
CA GLY A 227 19.17 4.88 3.24
C GLY A 227 19.35 6.29 2.69
N ARG A 228 18.54 6.63 1.68
CA ARG A 228 18.35 7.98 1.13
C ARG A 228 16.86 8.20 0.90
N PRO A 229 16.38 9.46 0.95
CA PRO A 229 15.00 9.75 0.59
C PRO A 229 14.62 9.16 -0.78
N PRO A 230 13.47 8.47 -0.91
CA PRO A 230 13.07 7.86 -2.18
C PRO A 230 13.02 8.85 -3.35
N LEU A 231 12.67 10.10 -3.08
CA LEU A 231 12.67 11.17 -4.08
C LEU A 231 14.06 11.43 -4.65
N GLU A 232 15.09 11.44 -3.81
CA GLU A 232 16.48 11.61 -4.26
C GLU A 232 16.94 10.43 -5.12
N VAL A 233 16.62 9.21 -4.69
CA VAL A 233 16.96 8.00 -5.45
C VAL A 233 16.28 8.00 -6.81
N ALA A 234 15.01 8.43 -6.88
CA ALA A 234 14.27 8.50 -8.12
C ALA A 234 14.84 9.53 -9.12
N HIS A 235 15.32 10.68 -8.63
CA HIS A 235 15.81 11.78 -9.48
C HIS A 235 17.30 11.70 -9.78
N LEU A 236 18.11 11.29 -8.81
CA LEU A 236 19.58 11.30 -8.91
C LEU A 236 20.17 9.92 -9.16
N GLY A 237 19.35 8.88 -9.11
CA GLY A 237 19.79 7.50 -9.16
C GLY A 237 20.44 7.03 -7.85
N GLY A 238 20.88 5.78 -7.85
CA GLY A 238 21.52 5.15 -6.71
C GLY A 238 20.78 3.89 -6.25
N ALA A 239 21.24 3.30 -5.14
CA ALA A 239 20.61 2.13 -4.57
C ALA A 239 19.42 2.55 -3.68
N TYR A 240 18.30 1.87 -3.85
CA TYR A 240 17.20 1.93 -2.90
C TYR A 240 17.55 1.04 -1.71
N ILE A 241 17.57 1.62 -0.53
CA ILE A 241 17.94 0.93 0.70
C ILE A 241 16.83 1.16 1.72
N SER A 242 16.34 0.08 2.34
CA SER A 242 15.50 0.15 3.52
C SER A 242 16.00 -0.82 4.58
N ARG A 243 15.94 -0.41 5.85
CA ARG A 243 16.37 -1.23 6.98
C ARG A 243 15.53 -0.97 8.22
N THR A 244 15.36 -1.99 9.05
CA THR A 244 14.72 -1.84 10.36
C THR A 244 15.48 -0.84 11.23
N ILE A 245 14.74 -0.03 11.98
CA ILE A 245 15.33 0.88 12.97
C ILE A 245 15.52 0.19 14.31
N ALA A 246 16.39 0.78 15.17
CA ALA A 246 16.64 0.25 16.50
C ALA A 246 15.37 0.23 17.35
N ARG A 247 15.07 -0.95 17.90
CA ARG A 247 13.86 -1.21 18.67
C ARG A 247 13.89 -0.56 20.04
N GLY A 248 12.75 -0.14 20.54
CA GLY A 248 12.58 0.49 21.86
C GLY A 248 13.04 1.93 21.92
N THR A 249 13.56 2.49 20.81
CA THR A 249 14.00 3.89 20.75
C THR A 249 12.83 4.87 20.83
N ALA A 250 13.14 6.13 21.11
CA ALA A 250 12.16 7.22 21.12
C ALA A 250 11.51 7.38 19.73
N ASP A 251 12.30 7.26 18.66
CA ASP A 251 11.83 7.36 17.28
C ASP A 251 10.84 6.25 16.92
N GLU A 252 11.14 4.99 17.25
CA GLU A 252 10.20 3.89 17.02
C GLU A 252 8.88 4.08 17.74
N LYS A 253 8.93 4.45 19.04
CA LYS A 253 7.73 4.70 19.85
C LYS A 253 6.90 5.83 19.26
N LYS A 254 7.54 6.91 18.83
CA LYS A 254 6.89 8.08 18.24
C LYS A 254 6.25 7.74 16.90
N LEU A 255 6.97 7.05 16.02
CA LEU A 255 6.43 6.57 14.74
C LEU A 255 5.20 5.68 14.92
N PHE A 256 5.24 4.73 15.86
CA PHE A 256 4.08 3.88 16.15
C PHE A 256 2.89 4.65 16.74
N GLU A 257 3.14 5.69 17.55
CA GLU A 257 2.09 6.58 18.06
C GLU A 257 1.41 7.32 16.91
N ILE A 258 2.21 7.99 16.07
CA ILE A 258 1.71 8.78 14.93
C ILE A 258 0.97 7.87 13.94
N ASN A 259 1.54 6.71 13.61
CA ASN A 259 0.94 5.75 12.69
C ASN A 259 -0.44 5.25 13.19
N ARG A 260 -0.58 4.92 14.47
CA ARG A 260 -1.90 4.54 15.03
C ARG A 260 -2.92 5.66 14.92
N LYS A 261 -2.50 6.91 15.18
CA LYS A 261 -3.34 8.09 15.06
C LYS A 261 -3.77 8.33 13.60
N LEU A 262 -2.82 8.22 12.67
CA LEU A 262 -3.03 8.33 11.23
C LEU A 262 -4.03 7.29 10.74
N ILE A 263 -3.77 6.01 10.96
CA ILE A 263 -4.61 4.90 10.49
C ILE A 263 -6.05 5.03 11.00
N LYS A 264 -6.23 5.39 12.28
CA LYS A 264 -7.55 5.65 12.85
C LYS A 264 -8.23 6.84 12.18
N GLY A 265 -7.50 7.93 11.94
CA GLY A 265 -8.02 9.16 11.32
C GLY A 265 -8.42 8.98 9.86
N LEU A 266 -7.72 8.14 9.12
CA LEU A 266 -8.04 7.82 7.72
C LEU A 266 -9.13 6.75 7.58
N GLY A 267 -9.49 6.05 8.66
CA GLY A 267 -10.60 5.11 8.68
C GLY A 267 -10.30 3.75 8.05
N LEU A 268 -9.04 3.27 8.09
CA LEU A 268 -8.74 1.90 7.68
C LEU A 268 -9.23 0.93 8.75
N GLU A 269 -10.29 0.19 8.45
CA GLU A 269 -10.84 -0.80 9.38
C GLU A 269 -10.05 -2.10 9.35
N ARG A 270 -9.64 -2.56 8.15
CA ARG A 270 -8.95 -3.85 7.97
C ARG A 270 -8.03 -3.81 6.76
N GLY A 271 -6.88 -4.45 6.86
CA GLY A 271 -5.92 -4.55 5.79
C GLY A 271 -4.48 -4.30 6.21
N ALA A 272 -3.64 -4.09 5.21
CA ALA A 272 -2.27 -3.65 5.38
C ALA A 272 -2.14 -2.15 5.05
N ALA A 273 -1.18 -1.48 5.67
CA ALA A 273 -0.84 -0.09 5.36
C ALA A 273 0.67 0.12 5.35
N HIS A 274 1.13 0.93 4.40
CA HIS A 274 2.51 1.41 4.29
C HIS A 274 2.49 2.93 4.40
N ALA A 275 2.98 3.49 5.50
CA ALA A 275 2.96 4.92 5.80
C ALA A 275 4.38 5.49 5.85
N GLU A 276 4.61 6.62 5.18
CA GLU A 276 5.90 7.30 5.11
C GLU A 276 5.93 8.59 5.95
N PHE A 277 7.04 8.79 6.63
CA PHE A 277 7.29 9.93 7.49
C PHE A 277 8.69 10.48 7.26
N ILE A 278 8.86 11.80 7.34
CA ILE A 278 10.18 12.44 7.34
C ILE A 278 10.47 13.01 8.72
N LYS A 279 11.65 12.69 9.27
CA LYS A 279 12.16 13.33 10.48
C LYS A 279 12.95 14.57 10.06
N SER A 280 12.41 15.73 10.36
CA SER A 280 12.96 17.01 9.95
C SER A 280 14.32 17.28 10.60
N ASP A 281 15.29 17.72 9.82
CA ASP A 281 16.61 18.15 10.29
C ASP A 281 16.52 19.46 11.10
N ALA A 282 15.47 20.26 10.87
CA ALA A 282 15.31 21.57 11.50
C ALA A 282 14.84 21.48 12.96
N ASP A 283 13.94 20.56 13.27
CA ASP A 283 13.28 20.48 14.58
C ASP A 283 13.25 19.07 15.18
N GLY A 284 13.72 18.06 14.44
CA GLY A 284 13.72 16.65 14.85
C GLY A 284 12.33 16.02 14.96
N GLN A 285 11.27 16.69 14.48
CA GLN A 285 9.92 16.17 14.51
C GLN A 285 9.62 15.31 13.28
N PHE A 286 8.66 14.39 13.44
CA PHE A 286 8.18 13.57 12.32
C PHE A 286 7.00 14.26 11.62
N TYR A 287 7.11 14.40 10.30
CA TYR A 287 6.07 14.88 9.42
C TYR A 287 5.58 13.74 8.54
N PHE A 288 4.28 13.57 8.46
CA PHE A 288 3.64 12.61 7.59
C PHE A 288 3.80 12.99 6.10
N LEU A 289 4.17 12.07 5.25
CA LEU A 289 4.32 12.27 3.80
C LEU A 289 3.19 11.66 2.99
N GLU A 290 3.00 10.33 3.12
CA GLU A 290 1.95 9.59 2.43
C GLU A 290 1.68 8.23 3.08
N VAL A 291 0.54 7.61 2.72
CA VAL A 291 0.18 6.27 3.15
C VAL A 291 -0.58 5.54 2.05
N ALA A 292 -0.23 4.28 1.83
CA ALA A 292 -0.94 3.38 0.93
C ALA A 292 -1.66 2.28 1.74
N ALA A 293 -2.92 1.98 1.37
CA ALA A 293 -3.69 0.89 1.98
C ALA A 293 -3.36 -0.46 1.32
N ARG A 294 -2.11 -0.86 1.43
CA ARG A 294 -1.54 -2.12 0.90
C ARG A 294 -0.23 -2.46 1.59
N VAL A 295 0.27 -3.65 1.33
CA VAL A 295 1.62 -4.05 1.74
C VAL A 295 2.67 -3.24 0.98
N GLY A 296 3.72 -2.81 1.67
CA GLY A 296 4.85 -2.07 1.09
C GLY A 296 5.48 -2.78 -0.10
N GLY A 297 5.89 -2.00 -1.11
CA GLY A 297 6.59 -2.51 -2.30
C GLY A 297 8.08 -2.72 -2.06
N ALA A 298 8.83 -2.99 -3.15
CA ALA A 298 10.29 -3.05 -3.10
C ALA A 298 10.83 -4.03 -2.03
N TYR A 299 10.19 -5.19 -1.86
CA TYR A 299 10.55 -6.25 -0.90
C TYR A 299 10.50 -5.82 0.58
N ILE A 300 9.75 -4.78 0.91
CA ILE A 300 9.57 -4.34 2.31
C ILE A 300 8.88 -5.44 3.14
N ALA A 301 7.92 -6.18 2.56
CA ALA A 301 7.28 -7.31 3.24
C ALA A 301 8.29 -8.37 3.68
N GLU A 302 9.23 -8.70 2.80
CA GLU A 302 10.30 -9.67 3.05
C GLU A 302 11.28 -9.19 4.12
N VAL A 303 11.60 -7.89 4.14
CA VAL A 303 12.41 -7.29 5.21
C VAL A 303 11.71 -7.42 6.56
N LEU A 304 10.42 -7.13 6.62
CA LEU A 304 9.64 -7.24 7.85
C LEU A 304 9.47 -8.68 8.29
N GLU A 305 9.26 -9.61 7.37
CA GLU A 305 9.20 -11.03 7.66
C GLU A 305 10.55 -11.53 8.19
N ALA A 306 11.66 -11.16 7.57
CA ALA A 306 13.00 -11.49 8.06
C ALA A 306 13.24 -10.95 9.48
N ALA A 307 12.79 -9.72 9.78
CA ALA A 307 12.99 -9.08 11.07
C ALA A 307 12.01 -9.56 12.16
N SER A 308 10.78 -9.93 11.82
CA SER A 308 9.71 -10.23 12.77
C SER A 308 9.21 -11.66 12.74
N GLY A 309 9.44 -12.39 11.64
CA GLY A 309 8.83 -13.69 11.37
C GLY A 309 7.38 -13.62 10.90
N LEU A 310 6.82 -12.42 10.68
CA LEU A 310 5.44 -12.22 10.23
C LEU A 310 5.42 -11.80 8.75
N ASN A 311 4.81 -12.62 7.90
CA ASN A 311 4.55 -12.27 6.52
C ASN A 311 3.26 -11.44 6.45
N LEU A 312 3.37 -10.18 6.03
CA LEU A 312 2.25 -9.24 6.04
C LEU A 312 1.10 -9.66 5.12
N TRP A 313 1.40 -10.32 4.01
CA TRP A 313 0.38 -10.85 3.09
C TRP A 313 -0.43 -11.96 3.74
N CYS A 314 0.25 -12.90 4.39
CA CYS A 314 -0.40 -14.00 5.10
C CYS A 314 -1.23 -13.48 6.29
N GLU A 315 -0.69 -12.56 7.08
CA GLU A 315 -1.42 -11.99 8.22
C GLU A 315 -2.66 -11.20 7.76
N TRP A 316 -2.56 -10.47 6.64
CA TRP A 316 -3.72 -9.80 6.05
C TRP A 316 -4.78 -10.80 5.58
N ALA A 317 -4.40 -11.86 4.87
CA ALA A 317 -5.34 -12.90 4.45
C ALA A 317 -6.06 -13.54 5.65
N LYS A 318 -5.34 -13.87 6.72
CA LYS A 318 -5.92 -14.45 7.95
C LYS A 318 -6.99 -13.55 8.57
N ILE A 319 -6.73 -12.25 8.69
CA ILE A 319 -7.71 -11.34 9.29
C ILE A 319 -8.95 -11.13 8.40
N GLU A 320 -8.79 -11.12 7.07
CA GLU A 320 -9.93 -11.01 6.14
C GLU A 320 -10.80 -12.26 6.19
N VAL A 321 -10.19 -13.43 6.18
CA VAL A 321 -10.91 -14.71 6.23
C VAL A 321 -11.62 -14.88 7.58
N ALA A 322 -10.94 -14.61 8.69
CA ALA A 322 -11.53 -14.74 10.02
C ALA A 322 -12.71 -13.79 10.23
N ASP A 323 -12.63 -12.56 9.74
CA ASP A 323 -13.77 -11.63 9.82
C ASP A 323 -14.93 -12.08 8.91
N ALA A 324 -14.64 -12.62 7.73
CA ALA A 324 -15.67 -13.15 6.84
C ALA A 324 -16.43 -14.32 7.50
N VAL A 325 -15.72 -15.26 8.12
CA VAL A 325 -16.32 -16.36 8.89
C VAL A 325 -17.19 -15.82 10.01
N ALA A 326 -16.68 -14.87 10.81
CA ALA A 326 -17.43 -14.28 11.90
C ALA A 326 -18.69 -13.52 11.43
N GLN A 327 -18.68 -12.91 10.25
CA GLN A 327 -19.84 -12.26 9.65
C GLN A 327 -20.88 -13.29 9.19
N ALA A 328 -20.46 -14.36 8.52
CA ALA A 328 -21.35 -15.45 8.09
C ALA A 328 -22.07 -16.04 9.30
N SER A 329 -21.35 -16.37 10.36
CA SER A 329 -21.93 -16.92 11.60
C SER A 329 -22.96 -15.96 12.26
N ARG A 330 -22.68 -14.64 12.26
CA ARG A 330 -23.65 -13.65 12.79
C ARG A 330 -24.91 -13.57 11.92
N GLN A 331 -24.82 -13.69 10.60
CA GLN A 331 -25.96 -13.69 9.68
C GLN A 331 -26.84 -14.94 9.88
N GLU A 332 -26.22 -16.10 10.06
CA GLU A 332 -26.91 -17.36 10.35
C GLU A 332 -27.65 -17.30 11.69
N GLN A 333 -27.01 -16.78 12.74
CA GLN A 333 -27.64 -16.58 14.05
C GLN A 333 -28.82 -15.59 13.98
N ALA A 334 -28.68 -14.49 13.23
CA ALA A 334 -29.74 -13.50 13.05
C ALA A 334 -30.93 -14.07 12.22
N ALA A 335 -30.67 -15.08 11.39
CA ALA A 335 -31.71 -15.78 10.62
C ALA A 335 -32.44 -16.91 11.41
N GLY A 336 -32.13 -17.10 12.70
CA GLY A 336 -32.82 -18.04 13.58
C GLY A 336 -32.22 -19.43 13.65
N ALA A 337 -31.01 -19.64 13.14
CA ALA A 337 -30.26 -20.86 13.37
C ALA A 337 -29.57 -20.81 14.73
N GLU A 338 -30.17 -21.46 15.72
CA GLU A 338 -29.51 -21.72 17.02
C GLU A 338 -28.44 -22.79 16.83
N GLU A 339 -27.20 -22.40 16.58
CA GLU A 339 -26.06 -23.28 16.84
C GLU A 339 -24.85 -22.47 17.25
N LYS A 340 -24.36 -22.78 18.45
CA LYS A 340 -23.19 -22.16 19.07
C LYS A 340 -21.93 -22.55 18.33
N ALA A 341 -21.39 -21.66 17.53
CA ALA A 341 -20.01 -21.73 17.10
C ALA A 341 -19.15 -20.89 18.05
N GLU A 342 -18.61 -21.48 19.10
CA GLU A 342 -17.49 -20.95 19.86
C GLU A 342 -16.20 -21.00 19.03
N LEU A 343 -16.07 -20.12 18.05
CA LEU A 343 -14.78 -19.74 17.51
C LEU A 343 -14.25 -18.56 18.31
N GLN A 344 -13.89 -18.80 19.57
CA GLN A 344 -13.08 -17.93 20.39
C GLN A 344 -11.62 -17.98 19.92
N GLY A 345 -11.33 -17.46 18.75
CA GLY A 345 -10.01 -17.02 18.36
C GLY A 345 -10.00 -15.51 18.35
N GLY A 346 -9.74 -14.89 19.50
CA GLY A 346 -9.73 -13.44 19.64
C GLY A 346 -8.68 -12.78 18.74
N LEU A 347 -9.03 -12.49 17.49
CA LEU A 347 -8.25 -11.68 16.54
C LEU A 347 -8.24 -10.17 16.92
N GLY A 348 -8.66 -9.83 18.12
CA GLY A 348 -8.46 -8.52 18.74
C GLY A 348 -7.10 -8.35 19.40
N ASN A 349 -6.33 -9.41 19.51
CA ASN A 349 -5.04 -9.39 20.16
C ASN A 349 -3.93 -8.91 19.20
N ARG A 350 -3.02 -8.11 19.78
CA ARG A 350 -1.80 -7.66 19.11
C ARG A 350 -1.02 -8.86 18.59
N LEU A 351 -0.70 -8.90 17.29
CA LEU A 351 0.18 -9.91 16.73
C LEU A 351 1.56 -9.77 17.36
N LYS A 352 2.07 -10.88 17.88
CA LYS A 352 3.40 -10.89 18.50
C LYS A 352 4.41 -11.32 17.45
N PRO A 353 5.50 -10.55 17.25
CA PRO A 353 6.60 -11.00 16.42
C PRO A 353 7.13 -12.35 16.90
N LEU A 354 7.38 -13.25 15.97
CA LEU A 354 7.96 -14.58 16.23
C LEU A 354 9.46 -14.48 16.53
N ARG A 355 10.09 -13.41 16.05
CA ARG A 355 11.50 -13.06 16.27
C ARG A 355 11.67 -11.55 16.39
N LYS A 356 12.84 -11.11 16.87
CA LYS A 356 13.18 -9.71 17.06
C LYS A 356 14.55 -9.42 16.45
N GLU A 357 14.68 -9.69 15.17
CA GLU A 357 15.90 -9.47 14.41
C GLU A 357 15.87 -8.13 13.67
N TYR A 358 17.01 -7.74 13.13
CA TYR A 358 17.14 -6.59 12.24
C TYR A 358 17.32 -7.11 10.81
N ALA A 359 16.71 -6.46 9.87
CA ALA A 359 16.83 -6.79 8.46
C ALA A 359 16.89 -5.53 7.61
N GLY A 360 17.45 -5.66 6.44
CA GLY A 360 17.49 -4.58 5.46
C GLY A 360 17.49 -5.11 4.04
N ILE A 361 17.22 -4.23 3.10
CA ILE A 361 17.24 -4.53 1.68
C ILE A 361 18.01 -3.45 0.94
N VAL A 362 18.77 -3.88 -0.05
CA VAL A 362 19.43 -3.02 -1.03
C VAL A 362 18.96 -3.42 -2.42
N LEU A 363 18.32 -2.49 -3.14
CA LEU A 363 17.92 -2.66 -4.52
C LEU A 363 18.77 -1.76 -5.40
N SER A 364 19.48 -2.33 -6.36
CA SER A 364 20.29 -1.60 -7.32
C SER A 364 19.83 -1.94 -8.74
N LEU A 365 19.81 -0.92 -9.60
CA LEU A 365 19.63 -1.13 -11.03
C LEU A 365 20.90 -1.73 -11.60
N ALA A 366 20.79 -2.88 -12.24
CA ALA A 366 21.86 -3.47 -13.01
C ALA A 366 21.78 -3.03 -14.47
N LYS A 367 22.93 -2.72 -15.06
CA LYS A 367 23.04 -2.44 -16.50
C LYS A 367 22.99 -3.71 -17.35
N GLN A 368 23.16 -4.86 -16.73
CA GLN A 368 23.20 -6.18 -17.38
C GLN A 368 21.97 -6.96 -16.97
N GLU A 369 21.42 -7.74 -17.89
CA GLU A 369 20.28 -8.62 -17.64
C GLU A 369 20.61 -9.70 -16.60
N HIS A 370 21.83 -10.21 -16.63
CA HIS A 370 22.36 -11.18 -15.66
C HIS A 370 23.64 -10.63 -15.01
N PRO A 371 23.50 -9.75 -13.99
CA PRO A 371 24.69 -9.19 -13.34
C PRO A 371 25.43 -10.25 -12.51
N ASP A 372 26.76 -10.19 -12.53
CA ASP A 372 27.59 -10.98 -11.62
C ASP A 372 27.41 -10.47 -10.19
N THR A 373 26.91 -11.36 -9.34
CA THR A 373 26.68 -11.07 -7.90
C THR A 373 27.64 -11.83 -7.00
N SER A 374 28.68 -12.47 -7.56
CA SER A 374 29.64 -13.28 -6.79
C SER A 374 30.38 -12.50 -5.70
N ALA A 375 30.54 -11.16 -5.88
CA ALA A 375 31.12 -10.28 -4.88
C ALA A 375 30.25 -10.12 -3.61
N TYR A 376 29.00 -10.59 -3.63
CA TYR A 376 28.04 -10.50 -2.51
C TYR A 376 27.73 -11.87 -1.93
N ASP A 377 28.65 -12.81 -2.03
CA ASP A 377 28.50 -14.19 -1.56
C ASP A 377 28.81 -14.27 -0.05
N ASP A 378 27.92 -13.70 0.76
CA ASP A 378 27.98 -13.73 2.22
C ASP A 378 26.90 -14.71 2.73
N PRO A 379 27.23 -15.65 3.65
CA PRO A 379 26.26 -16.57 4.23
C PRO A 379 25.05 -15.92 4.91
N GLY A 380 25.19 -14.65 5.32
CA GLY A 380 24.10 -13.84 5.88
C GLY A 380 23.21 -13.17 4.83
N LEU A 381 23.57 -13.23 3.55
CA LEU A 381 22.84 -12.60 2.46
C LEU A 381 21.92 -13.60 1.73
N SER A 382 20.63 -13.32 1.68
CA SER A 382 19.71 -13.98 0.75
C SER A 382 19.58 -13.14 -0.50
N ILE A 383 20.06 -13.63 -1.64
CA ILE A 383 19.98 -12.93 -2.93
C ILE A 383 18.80 -13.46 -3.72
N ALA A 384 17.80 -12.62 -3.99
CA ALA A 384 16.75 -12.93 -4.94
C ALA A 384 17.02 -12.23 -6.26
N ARG A 385 17.13 -13.00 -7.35
CA ARG A 385 17.28 -12.48 -8.71
C ARG A 385 15.93 -12.56 -9.41
N ARG A 386 15.45 -11.46 -9.97
CA ARG A 386 14.40 -11.46 -10.99
C ARG A 386 14.89 -10.69 -12.20
N SER A 387 14.93 -11.36 -13.33
CA SER A 387 15.05 -10.71 -14.64
C SER A 387 13.63 -10.33 -15.06
N VAL A 388 13.40 -9.07 -15.39
CA VAL A 388 12.15 -8.62 -15.99
C VAL A 388 12.51 -7.85 -17.25
N THR A 389 12.26 -8.48 -18.38
CA THR A 389 12.35 -7.85 -19.69
C THR A 389 11.02 -7.18 -20.02
N THR A 390 10.88 -5.90 -19.76
CA THR A 390 9.81 -5.08 -20.36
C THR A 390 10.35 -3.71 -20.76
N PRO A 391 9.92 -3.16 -21.89
CA PRO A 391 10.42 -1.88 -22.42
C PRO A 391 9.90 -0.64 -21.68
N ASP A 392 9.02 -0.78 -20.70
CA ASP A 392 8.43 0.33 -19.96
C ASP A 392 9.20 0.64 -18.67
N TRP A 393 9.38 1.93 -18.42
CA TRP A 393 10.08 2.54 -17.28
C TRP A 393 9.60 2.09 -15.88
N SER A 394 8.59 1.23 -15.80
CA SER A 394 8.09 0.62 -14.56
C SER A 394 8.85 -0.64 -14.14
N CYS A 395 9.81 -1.12 -14.94
CA CYS A 395 10.56 -2.35 -14.67
C CYS A 395 11.97 -2.07 -14.19
N VAL A 396 12.11 -2.01 -12.90
CA VAL A 396 13.40 -2.05 -12.22
C VAL A 396 13.90 -3.50 -12.26
N GLN A 397 14.98 -3.77 -13.00
CA GLN A 397 15.74 -5.01 -12.82
C GLN A 397 16.25 -5.06 -11.39
N ARG A 398 15.87 -6.10 -10.66
CA ARG A 398 16.02 -6.13 -9.21
C ARG A 398 17.01 -7.22 -8.83
N ASN A 399 18.20 -6.79 -8.42
CA ASN A 399 19.01 -7.59 -7.52
C ASN A 399 18.61 -7.17 -6.10
N SER A 400 17.96 -8.05 -5.38
CA SER A 400 17.59 -7.80 -3.99
C SER A 400 18.48 -8.61 -3.08
N ASN A 401 19.18 -7.95 -2.18
CA ASN A 401 19.94 -8.58 -1.13
C ASN A 401 19.20 -8.31 0.19
N VAL A 402 18.69 -9.33 0.83
CA VAL A 402 18.14 -9.23 2.19
C VAL A 402 19.27 -9.52 3.17
N LEU A 403 19.75 -8.51 3.86
CA LEU A 403 20.73 -8.66 4.94
C LEU A 403 20.02 -9.18 6.18
N ARG A 404 20.35 -10.40 6.60
CA ARG A 404 19.98 -10.91 7.92
C ARG A 404 21.18 -10.66 8.85
N ASN A 405 20.93 -9.96 9.95
CA ASN A 405 21.92 -9.61 10.99
C ASN A 405 22.97 -8.57 10.57
N CYS A 406 22.61 -7.28 10.61
CA CYS A 406 23.53 -6.18 10.88
C CYS A 406 23.08 -5.39 12.09
#